data_d214574f320b15cacad7e0149f4e873c
#
_entry.id   d214574f320b15cacad7e0149f4e873c
#
_cell.length_a   1.000
_cell.length_b   1.000
_cell.length_c   1.000
_cell.angle_alpha   90.00
_cell.angle_beta   90.00
_cell.angle_gamma   90.00
#
_symmetry.space_group_name_H-M   'P 1'
#
loop_
_entity.id
_entity.type
_entity.pdbx_description
1 polymer ?
#
loop_
_entity_poly.entity_id
_entity_poly.type
_entity_poly.pdbx_seq_one_letter_code
_entity_poly.pdbx_strand_id
1 'polypeptide(L)'
;MTTTDIVPVGDTAAAPAKAAIYSFGEPASVLDRREIGQYFEMWHNGRWYEPPLPMGKLAQTFNMSPYHRSAIALKVNLLVAQQTSTAWLSSDAFERFALDFLQMGNGYLEWIPNRAGRLARADHAPALNLRPGVDPGKFWFVNGPLGDIHEFDVGRVFQLQQPDVMQEIFGMPEWLASLQAGLLSENATLFRRRYYLNGAHAGFVFYLSETLADQETADALQEKLGQAKGVGNFKNMLVHIPGGKKDGIQIMPIADVTAKDEFSNVKTLSRDDMLAAHRTPPQLIGIVPTNNGGFGKVTEARDAFYETEIVPIARRMLRMNEWFGVPLLAFADYICTDGSIIRQEGSGFRKILAG
;
A
#
# COMPACT_ATOMS: atom_id res chain seq x y z
N MET A 1 -20.04 15.17 -15.05
CA MET A 1 -21.09 16.14 -14.65
C MET A 1 -21.91 16.41 -15.90
N THR A 2 -23.03 15.76 -16.03
CA THR A 2 -24.03 16.02 -17.08
C THR A 2 -25.28 16.51 -16.38
N THR A 3 -25.51 17.77 -16.52
CA THR A 3 -26.71 18.49 -16.07
C THR A 3 -27.89 17.98 -16.88
N THR A 4 -28.92 17.48 -16.22
CA THR A 4 -30.21 17.14 -16.86
C THR A 4 -31.13 18.31 -16.67
N ASP A 5 -31.49 18.96 -17.76
CA ASP A 5 -32.44 20.03 -17.82
C ASP A 5 -33.85 19.54 -17.43
N ILE A 6 -34.48 20.22 -16.48
CA ILE A 6 -35.87 20.04 -16.10
C ILE A 6 -36.72 20.94 -16.99
N VAL A 7 -37.52 20.32 -17.84
CA VAL A 7 -38.54 21.01 -18.65
C VAL A 7 -39.81 21.14 -17.82
N PRO A 8 -40.46 22.33 -17.74
CA PRO A 8 -41.72 22.48 -17.04
C PRO A 8 -42.88 21.84 -17.82
N VAL A 9 -43.65 21.01 -17.14
CA VAL A 9 -44.85 20.34 -17.69
C VAL A 9 -46.06 21.24 -17.51
N GLY A 10 -46.63 21.66 -18.63
CA GLY A 10 -47.98 22.19 -18.69
C GLY A 10 -49.01 21.03 -18.59
N ASP A 11 -50.18 21.34 -17.97
CA ASP A 11 -51.30 20.47 -17.76
C ASP A 11 -51.65 19.56 -18.94
N THR A 12 -51.43 18.23 -18.76
CA THR A 12 -52.29 17.17 -19.33
C THR A 12 -51.86 15.81 -18.78
N ALA A 13 -52.83 15.07 -18.24
CA ALA A 13 -52.86 13.61 -17.96
C ALA A 13 -51.57 12.96 -17.45
N ALA A 14 -51.62 12.45 -16.22
CA ALA A 14 -50.55 11.70 -15.54
C ALA A 14 -49.97 10.58 -16.40
N ALA A 15 -48.75 10.83 -16.92
CA ALA A 15 -47.88 9.76 -17.43
C ALA A 15 -47.29 8.96 -16.25
N PRO A 16 -47.09 7.63 -16.36
CA PRO A 16 -46.55 6.83 -15.26
C PRO A 16 -45.16 7.32 -14.91
N ALA A 17 -44.90 7.55 -13.62
CA ALA A 17 -43.62 7.96 -13.09
C ALA A 17 -42.55 6.94 -13.51
N LYS A 18 -41.55 7.38 -14.26
CA LYS A 18 -40.39 6.55 -14.60
C LYS A 18 -39.53 6.38 -13.35
N ALA A 19 -39.42 5.12 -12.89
CA ALA A 19 -38.46 4.77 -11.84
C ALA A 19 -37.06 5.05 -12.34
N ALA A 20 -36.33 5.93 -11.65
CA ALA A 20 -34.91 6.16 -11.91
C ALA A 20 -34.09 5.22 -11.01
N ILE A 21 -33.38 4.28 -11.62
CA ILE A 21 -32.43 3.40 -10.93
C ILE A 21 -31.05 4.05 -11.05
N TYR A 22 -30.47 4.41 -9.91
CA TYR A 22 -29.10 4.90 -9.84
C TYR A 22 -28.16 3.73 -9.53
N SER A 23 -27.23 3.45 -10.43
CA SER A 23 -26.14 2.52 -10.20
C SER A 23 -24.99 3.27 -9.51
N PHE A 24 -24.48 2.71 -8.40
CA PHE A 24 -23.22 3.16 -7.82
C PHE A 24 -22.11 2.70 -8.77
N GLY A 25 -21.23 3.64 -9.17
CA GLY A 25 -20.13 3.34 -10.06
C GLY A 25 -19.24 2.20 -9.54
N GLU A 26 -18.65 1.46 -10.46
CA GLU A 26 -17.73 0.37 -10.13
C GLU A 26 -16.57 0.89 -9.25
N PRO A 27 -16.09 0.09 -8.27
CA PRO A 27 -14.94 0.46 -7.46
C PRO A 27 -13.72 0.62 -8.39
N ALA A 28 -13.23 1.86 -8.51
CA ALA A 28 -12.04 2.14 -9.28
C ALA A 28 -10.83 1.57 -8.53
N SER A 29 -10.14 0.59 -9.11
CA SER A 29 -8.86 0.12 -8.62
C SER A 29 -7.81 1.25 -8.75
N VAL A 30 -6.98 1.45 -7.73
CA VAL A 30 -5.87 2.42 -7.77
C VAL A 30 -4.84 2.06 -8.86
N LEU A 31 -4.77 0.77 -9.18
CA LEU A 31 -4.12 0.24 -10.38
C LEU A 31 -5.18 -0.55 -11.13
N ASP A 32 -5.75 0.03 -12.18
CA ASP A 32 -6.67 -0.68 -13.05
C ASP A 32 -5.96 -1.92 -13.66
N ARG A 33 -6.70 -3.03 -13.87
CA ARG A 33 -6.18 -4.21 -14.56
C ARG A 33 -5.49 -3.86 -15.88
N ARG A 34 -5.91 -2.78 -16.53
CA ARG A 34 -5.27 -2.25 -17.73
C ARG A 34 -3.89 -1.66 -17.45
N GLU A 35 -3.68 -1.01 -16.29
CA GLU A 35 -2.37 -0.48 -15.88
C GLU A 35 -1.44 -1.62 -15.43
N ILE A 36 -1.96 -2.69 -14.81
CA ILE A 36 -1.18 -3.88 -14.44
C ILE A 36 -0.85 -4.74 -15.67
N GLY A 37 -1.74 -4.79 -16.67
CA GLY A 37 -1.53 -5.55 -17.92
C GLY A 37 -0.60 -4.88 -18.91
N GLN A 38 -0.21 -3.64 -18.70
CA GLN A 38 0.71 -2.88 -19.56
C GLN A 38 2.13 -2.83 -18.97
N TYR A 39 2.57 -3.88 -18.35
CA TYR A 39 3.92 -4.10 -17.81
C TYR A 39 5.01 -4.16 -18.89
N PHE A 40 4.98 -3.29 -19.87
CA PHE A 40 6.03 -3.26 -20.86
C PHE A 40 7.07 -2.23 -20.51
N GLU A 41 8.25 -2.72 -20.24
CA GLU A 41 9.45 -2.06 -19.78
C GLU A 41 10.06 -1.15 -20.82
N MET A 42 9.54 -0.71 -21.84
CA MET A 42 10.37 -0.21 -22.94
C MET A 42 10.10 1.22 -23.36
N TRP A 43 9.46 2.00 -22.53
CA TRP A 43 9.33 3.40 -22.90
C TRP A 43 10.44 4.25 -22.28
N HIS A 44 11.21 4.92 -23.15
CA HIS A 44 12.19 5.92 -22.74
C HIS A 44 11.98 7.22 -23.53
N ASN A 45 12.30 8.34 -22.90
CA ASN A 45 12.18 9.67 -23.50
C ASN A 45 13.46 10.12 -24.24
N GLY A 46 14.38 9.21 -24.53
CA GLY A 46 15.68 9.47 -25.13
C GLY A 46 16.80 9.77 -24.14
N ARG A 47 16.49 10.00 -22.87
CA ARG A 47 17.45 10.23 -21.77
C ARG A 47 17.45 9.11 -20.74
N TRP A 48 16.25 8.75 -20.25
CA TRP A 48 16.06 7.71 -19.23
C TRP A 48 14.82 6.86 -19.55
N TYR A 49 14.78 5.70 -18.90
CA TYR A 49 13.62 4.82 -18.92
C TYR A 49 12.56 5.29 -17.91
N GLU A 50 11.32 5.29 -18.32
CA GLU A 50 10.21 5.52 -17.40
C GLU A 50 9.85 4.21 -16.67
N PRO A 51 9.52 4.31 -15.38
CA PRO A 51 9.17 3.12 -14.61
C PRO A 51 7.86 2.50 -15.09
N PRO A 52 7.75 1.16 -15.05
CA PRO A 52 6.57 0.43 -15.51
C PRO A 52 5.31 0.74 -14.69
N LEU A 53 5.49 1.17 -13.45
CA LEU A 53 4.44 1.65 -12.55
C LEU A 53 4.75 3.08 -12.10
N PRO A 54 3.71 3.92 -11.93
CA PRO A 54 3.90 5.27 -11.38
C PRO A 54 4.52 5.21 -9.98
N MET A 55 5.79 5.60 -9.84
CA MET A 55 6.54 5.49 -8.57
C MET A 55 5.86 6.20 -7.41
N GLY A 56 5.20 7.33 -7.65
CA GLY A 56 4.43 8.04 -6.61
C GLY A 56 3.25 7.24 -6.08
N LYS A 57 2.52 6.54 -6.95
CA LYS A 57 1.44 5.64 -6.53
C LYS A 57 1.99 4.43 -5.77
N LEU A 58 3.11 3.86 -6.26
CA LEU A 58 3.77 2.74 -5.60
C LEU A 58 4.26 3.13 -4.19
N ALA A 59 4.80 4.34 -4.01
CA ALA A 59 5.18 4.86 -2.70
C ALA A 59 3.96 5.05 -1.77
N GLN A 60 2.82 5.51 -2.30
CA GLN A 60 1.60 5.69 -1.51
C GLN A 60 1.05 4.37 -0.97
N THR A 61 1.22 3.26 -1.69
CA THR A 61 0.78 1.93 -1.22
C THR A 61 1.46 1.47 0.06
N PHE A 62 2.58 2.07 0.46
CA PHE A 62 3.24 1.79 1.74
C PHE A 62 2.30 1.92 2.94
N ASN A 63 1.29 2.80 2.85
CA ASN A 63 0.31 3.03 3.90
C ASN A 63 -1.07 2.39 3.60
N MET A 64 -1.21 1.56 2.57
CA MET A 64 -2.50 0.94 2.21
C MET A 64 -3.04 0.02 3.29
N SER A 65 -2.16 -0.62 4.06
CA SER A 65 -2.54 -1.52 5.14
C SER A 65 -1.50 -1.52 6.26
N PRO A 66 -1.93 -1.59 7.55
CA PRO A 66 -1.01 -1.73 8.67
C PRO A 66 -0.18 -3.02 8.60
N TYR A 67 -0.71 -4.09 8.03
CA TYR A 67 -0.03 -5.36 7.89
C TYR A 67 1.11 -5.29 6.85
N HIS A 68 0.86 -4.66 5.71
CA HIS A 68 1.87 -4.39 4.69
C HIS A 68 3.03 -3.57 5.27
N ARG A 69 2.72 -2.42 5.88
CA ARG A 69 3.73 -1.55 6.49
C ARG A 69 4.52 -2.25 7.58
N SER A 70 3.84 -3.00 8.47
CA SER A 70 4.51 -3.72 9.57
C SER A 70 5.44 -4.83 9.08
N ALA A 71 5.06 -5.55 8.02
CA ALA A 71 5.92 -6.60 7.44
C ALA A 71 7.20 -6.03 6.83
N ILE A 72 7.10 -4.91 6.09
CA ILE A 72 8.28 -4.21 5.55
C ILE A 72 9.14 -3.66 6.69
N ALA A 73 8.53 -2.96 7.66
CA ALA A 73 9.24 -2.39 8.80
C ALA A 73 9.98 -3.48 9.61
N LEU A 74 9.38 -4.64 9.81
CA LEU A 74 10.04 -5.77 10.50
C LEU A 74 11.31 -6.21 9.74
N LYS A 75 11.23 -6.36 8.42
CA LYS A 75 12.39 -6.74 7.59
C LYS A 75 13.51 -5.70 7.66
N VAL A 76 13.14 -4.41 7.51
CA VAL A 76 14.11 -3.30 7.63
C VAL A 76 14.76 -3.30 9.00
N ASN A 77 13.97 -3.38 10.09
CA ASN A 77 14.48 -3.39 11.46
C ASN A 77 15.44 -4.55 11.72
N LEU A 78 15.15 -5.75 11.21
CA LEU A 78 16.04 -6.91 11.35
C LEU A 78 17.34 -6.74 10.57
N LEU A 79 17.29 -6.17 9.36
CA LEU A 79 18.49 -5.87 8.57
C LEU A 79 19.37 -4.82 9.25
N VAL A 80 18.75 -3.72 9.73
CA VAL A 80 19.48 -2.64 10.42
C VAL A 80 20.05 -3.09 11.76
N ALA A 81 19.30 -3.90 12.52
CA ALA A 81 19.77 -4.44 13.81
C ALA A 81 21.02 -5.32 13.68
N GLN A 82 21.18 -5.99 12.53
CA GLN A 82 22.35 -6.84 12.26
C GLN A 82 23.44 -6.11 11.47
N GLN A 83 23.18 -4.89 10.98
CA GLN A 83 24.19 -4.10 10.26
C GLN A 83 25.37 -3.76 11.17
N THR A 84 26.57 -4.04 10.71
CA THR A 84 27.81 -3.53 11.32
C THR A 84 28.17 -2.20 10.65
N SER A 85 28.30 -1.15 11.44
CA SER A 85 28.67 0.19 10.95
C SER A 85 30.02 0.16 10.26
N THR A 86 30.10 0.78 9.09
CA THR A 86 31.34 0.98 8.33
C THR A 86 31.65 2.46 8.21
N ALA A 87 32.86 2.80 7.79
CA ALA A 87 33.27 4.20 7.60
C ALA A 87 32.55 4.86 6.39
N TRP A 88 31.99 4.07 5.50
CA TRP A 88 31.47 4.55 4.21
C TRP A 88 29.95 4.59 4.10
N LEU A 89 29.22 3.80 4.90
CA LEU A 89 27.76 3.74 4.85
C LEU A 89 27.17 3.91 6.24
N SER A 90 26.42 4.99 6.43
CA SER A 90 25.71 5.22 7.68
C SER A 90 24.49 4.28 7.82
N SER A 91 24.09 3.98 9.05
CA SER A 91 22.90 3.17 9.30
C SER A 91 21.63 3.84 8.77
N ASP A 92 21.53 5.17 8.82
CA ASP A 92 20.40 5.93 8.27
C ASP A 92 20.33 5.77 6.73
N ALA A 93 21.45 5.88 6.02
CA ALA A 93 21.47 5.67 4.58
C ALA A 93 21.14 4.22 4.20
N PHE A 94 21.61 3.25 5.00
CA PHE A 94 21.28 1.85 4.79
C PHE A 94 19.81 1.55 5.06
N GLU A 95 19.24 2.09 6.13
CA GLU A 95 17.80 1.94 6.46
C GLU A 95 16.91 2.44 5.32
N ARG A 96 17.19 3.64 4.81
CA ARG A 96 16.43 4.21 3.67
C ARG A 96 16.61 3.38 2.40
N PHE A 97 17.81 2.93 2.12
CA PHE A 97 18.10 2.04 1.00
C PHE A 97 17.34 0.72 1.09
N ALA A 98 17.34 0.09 2.28
CA ALA A 98 16.62 -1.16 2.53
C ALA A 98 15.10 -0.99 2.41
N LEU A 99 14.58 0.13 2.92
CA LEU A 99 13.17 0.48 2.80
C LEU A 99 12.76 0.65 1.33
N ASP A 100 13.53 1.42 0.55
CA ASP A 100 13.27 1.62 -0.88
C ASP A 100 13.33 0.30 -1.64
N PHE A 101 14.34 -0.53 -1.39
CA PHE A 101 14.45 -1.83 -2.03
C PHE A 101 13.24 -2.73 -1.76
N LEU A 102 12.76 -2.79 -0.52
CA LEU A 102 11.64 -3.62 -0.12
C LEU A 102 10.28 -3.05 -0.59
N GLN A 103 10.12 -1.73 -0.57
CA GLN A 103 8.86 -1.07 -0.96
C GLN A 103 8.75 -0.87 -2.47
N MET A 104 9.84 -0.45 -3.13
CA MET A 104 9.83 -0.03 -4.53
C MET A 104 10.42 -1.09 -5.47
N GLY A 105 11.00 -2.17 -4.93
CA GLY A 105 11.74 -3.17 -5.69
C GLY A 105 13.11 -2.69 -6.19
N ASN A 106 13.50 -1.47 -5.85
CA ASN A 106 14.77 -0.86 -6.25
C ASN A 106 15.38 -0.10 -5.08
N GLY A 107 16.66 -0.31 -4.83
CA GLY A 107 17.45 0.48 -3.89
C GLY A 107 18.63 1.12 -4.61
N TYR A 108 18.89 2.39 -4.32
CA TYR A 108 19.99 3.13 -4.94
C TYR A 108 20.90 3.75 -3.89
N LEU A 109 22.21 3.70 -4.18
CA LEU A 109 23.23 4.40 -3.40
C LEU A 109 24.10 5.24 -4.35
N GLU A 110 24.31 6.50 -3.97
CA GLU A 110 25.23 7.38 -4.65
C GLU A 110 26.65 7.21 -4.11
N TRP A 111 27.62 7.10 -5.00
CA TRP A 111 29.05 7.07 -4.71
C TRP A 111 29.59 8.50 -4.63
N ILE A 112 29.87 8.98 -3.42
CA ILE A 112 30.35 10.35 -3.18
C ILE A 112 31.86 10.35 -3.03
N PRO A 113 32.60 11.06 -3.91
CA PRO A 113 34.07 11.12 -3.84
C PRO A 113 34.58 12.10 -2.80
N ASN A 114 35.79 11.84 -2.32
CA ASN A 114 36.60 12.83 -1.66
C ASN A 114 37.38 13.70 -2.68
N ARG A 115 38.15 14.67 -2.21
CA ARG A 115 38.94 15.56 -3.06
C ARG A 115 40.00 14.82 -3.93
N ALA A 116 40.37 13.60 -3.56
CA ALA A 116 41.30 12.76 -4.32
C ALA A 116 40.60 11.80 -5.29
N GLY A 117 39.29 11.94 -5.48
CA GLY A 117 38.50 11.09 -6.37
C GLY A 117 38.22 9.69 -5.83
N ARG A 118 38.54 9.40 -4.56
CA ARG A 118 38.28 8.11 -3.90
C ARG A 118 36.93 8.17 -3.18
N LEU A 119 36.33 7.00 -2.92
CA LEU A 119 35.12 6.93 -2.11
C LEU A 119 35.28 7.62 -0.75
N ALA A 120 34.46 8.65 -0.51
CA ALA A 120 34.35 9.28 0.81
C ALA A 120 33.24 8.61 1.61
N ARG A 121 32.07 8.47 0.98
CA ARG A 121 30.91 7.78 1.54
C ARG A 121 29.95 7.35 0.42
N ALA A 122 29.12 6.38 0.73
CA ALA A 122 27.91 6.08 -0.03
C ALA A 122 26.71 6.71 0.67
N ASP A 123 25.79 7.29 -0.08
CA ASP A 123 24.59 7.92 0.46
C ASP A 123 23.36 7.41 -0.25
N HIS A 124 22.21 7.46 0.43
CA HIS A 124 20.95 7.01 -0.14
C HIS A 124 20.46 7.95 -1.23
N ALA A 125 20.12 7.41 -2.38
CA ALA A 125 19.45 8.11 -3.46
C ALA A 125 18.01 7.58 -3.60
N PRO A 126 16.96 8.44 -3.42
CA PRO A 126 15.57 7.97 -3.34
C PRO A 126 15.08 7.28 -4.60
N ALA A 127 14.61 6.04 -4.49
CA ALA A 127 14.10 5.25 -5.61
C ALA A 127 12.90 5.92 -6.30
N LEU A 128 12.12 6.71 -5.56
CA LEU A 128 11.02 7.51 -6.10
C LEU A 128 11.46 8.40 -7.27
N ASN A 129 12.66 8.97 -7.17
CA ASN A 129 13.18 10.00 -8.07
C ASN A 129 14.23 9.47 -9.07
N LEU A 130 14.81 8.30 -8.83
CA LEU A 130 15.87 7.76 -9.69
C LEU A 130 15.30 7.09 -10.94
N ARG A 131 15.98 7.36 -12.06
CA ARG A 131 15.65 6.79 -13.38
C ARG A 131 16.94 6.26 -14.01
N PRO A 132 17.02 4.97 -14.35
CA PRO A 132 18.10 4.46 -15.17
C PRO A 132 18.13 5.14 -16.54
N GLY A 133 19.32 5.55 -16.97
CA GLY A 133 19.52 6.17 -18.27
C GLY A 133 19.46 5.17 -19.41
N VAL A 134 19.22 5.67 -20.63
CA VAL A 134 19.29 4.85 -21.86
C VAL A 134 20.72 4.39 -22.11
N ASP A 135 21.71 5.25 -21.83
CA ASP A 135 23.10 4.88 -21.86
C ASP A 135 23.47 4.03 -20.63
N PRO A 136 24.17 2.89 -20.80
CA PRO A 136 24.55 2.02 -19.70
C PRO A 136 25.34 2.74 -18.59
N GLY A 137 24.94 2.53 -17.33
CA GLY A 137 25.61 3.09 -16.16
C GLY A 137 25.29 4.56 -15.88
N LYS A 138 24.42 5.19 -16.68
CA LYS A 138 23.88 6.53 -16.40
C LYS A 138 22.62 6.46 -15.58
N PHE A 139 22.45 7.46 -14.72
CA PHE A 139 21.26 7.63 -13.90
C PHE A 139 20.84 9.10 -13.87
N TRP A 140 19.56 9.32 -13.68
CA TRP A 140 18.96 10.63 -13.60
C TRP A 140 18.14 10.76 -12.32
N PHE A 141 18.26 11.90 -11.65
CA PHE A 141 17.36 12.30 -10.59
C PHE A 141 16.26 13.18 -11.21
N VAL A 142 15.01 12.77 -11.08
CA VAL A 142 13.84 13.46 -11.67
C VAL A 142 12.86 13.79 -10.55
N ASN A 143 12.74 15.07 -10.22
CA ASN A 143 11.84 15.54 -9.16
C ASN A 143 10.52 16.07 -9.75
N GLY A 144 9.68 15.15 -10.24
CA GLY A 144 8.39 15.47 -10.84
C GLY A 144 8.49 16.09 -12.24
N PRO A 145 7.33 16.40 -12.87
CA PRO A 145 7.28 16.84 -14.28
C PRO A 145 7.88 18.23 -14.55
N LEU A 146 7.95 19.09 -13.54
CA LEU A 146 8.44 20.47 -13.62
C LEU A 146 9.57 20.74 -12.63
N GLY A 147 10.10 19.69 -11.97
CA GLY A 147 11.14 19.82 -10.96
C GLY A 147 12.55 19.78 -11.53
N ASP A 148 13.52 19.84 -10.61
CA ASP A 148 14.93 19.75 -10.96
C ASP A 148 15.26 18.37 -11.53
N ILE A 149 16.00 18.36 -12.63
CA ILE A 149 16.55 17.18 -13.27
C ILE A 149 18.06 17.24 -13.10
N HIS A 150 18.65 16.20 -12.55
CA HIS A 150 20.09 16.07 -12.39
C HIS A 150 20.58 14.78 -13.04
N GLU A 151 21.62 14.87 -13.87
CA GLU A 151 22.32 13.73 -14.45
C GLU A 151 23.49 13.35 -13.58
N PHE A 152 23.55 12.10 -13.13
CA PHE A 152 24.73 11.61 -12.43
C PHE A 152 25.86 11.23 -13.41
N ASP A 153 27.10 11.46 -13.02
CA ASP A 153 28.25 10.92 -13.75
C ASP A 153 28.14 9.39 -13.84
N VAL A 154 28.63 8.84 -14.93
CA VAL A 154 28.67 7.38 -15.15
C VAL A 154 29.41 6.67 -14.01
N GLY A 155 28.80 5.62 -13.48
CA GLY A 155 29.39 4.84 -12.37
C GLY A 155 29.27 5.51 -11.00
N ARG A 156 28.41 6.53 -10.83
CA ARG A 156 28.18 7.19 -9.53
C ARG A 156 26.99 6.61 -8.75
N VAL A 157 26.14 5.85 -9.40
CA VAL A 157 24.94 5.29 -8.74
C VAL A 157 24.98 3.78 -8.84
N PHE A 158 24.89 3.13 -7.69
CA PHE A 158 24.63 1.70 -7.56
C PHE A 158 23.14 1.46 -7.53
N GLN A 159 22.67 0.47 -8.28
CA GLN A 159 21.29 -0.01 -8.25
C GLN A 159 21.26 -1.47 -7.80
N LEU A 160 20.43 -1.75 -6.80
CA LEU A 160 20.00 -3.11 -6.46
C LEU A 160 18.54 -3.28 -6.89
N GLN A 161 18.30 -4.26 -7.74
CA GLN A 161 16.98 -4.57 -8.26
C GLN A 161 16.43 -5.83 -7.62
N GLN A 162 15.13 -5.84 -7.34
CA GLN A 162 14.37 -7.05 -7.08
C GLN A 162 14.04 -7.69 -8.43
N PRO A 163 14.53 -8.92 -8.72
CA PRO A 163 14.30 -9.55 -10.00
C PRO A 163 12.81 -9.77 -10.28
N ASP A 164 12.41 -9.52 -11.52
CA ASP A 164 11.08 -9.83 -12.04
C ASP A 164 11.22 -10.46 -13.43
N VAL A 165 10.26 -11.33 -13.80
CA VAL A 165 10.32 -12.06 -15.09
C VAL A 165 10.02 -11.18 -16.29
N MET A 166 9.42 -10.01 -16.10
CA MET A 166 9.00 -9.09 -17.15
C MET A 166 9.82 -7.80 -17.16
N GLN A 167 10.80 -7.65 -16.25
CA GLN A 167 11.52 -6.40 -16.04
C GLN A 167 13.03 -6.62 -15.98
N GLU A 168 13.79 -5.87 -16.79
CA GLU A 168 15.26 -5.91 -16.79
C GLU A 168 15.89 -4.64 -16.19
N ILE A 169 15.22 -3.48 -16.34
CA ILE A 169 15.76 -2.16 -16.00
C ILE A 169 15.34 -1.74 -14.60
N PHE A 170 14.07 -2.00 -14.26
CA PHE A 170 13.54 -1.76 -12.92
C PHE A 170 13.28 -3.07 -12.19
N GLY A 171 13.59 -3.13 -10.91
CA GLY A 171 13.11 -4.20 -10.05
C GLY A 171 11.64 -3.97 -9.66
N MET A 172 10.93 -5.07 -9.41
CA MET A 172 9.53 -5.03 -8.95
C MET A 172 9.43 -5.59 -7.54
N PRO A 173 8.67 -4.95 -6.64
CA PRO A 173 8.57 -5.42 -5.27
C PRO A 173 7.77 -6.72 -5.19
N GLU A 174 8.27 -7.70 -4.44
CA GLU A 174 7.65 -9.04 -4.30
C GLU A 174 6.22 -8.99 -3.75
N TRP A 175 5.92 -8.01 -2.90
CA TRP A 175 4.59 -7.83 -2.31
C TRP A 175 3.51 -7.38 -3.30
N LEU A 176 3.89 -6.99 -4.51
CA LEU A 176 2.95 -6.49 -5.54
C LEU A 176 1.86 -7.53 -5.87
N ALA A 177 2.16 -8.83 -5.70
CA ALA A 177 1.18 -9.90 -5.84
C ALA A 177 -0.02 -9.76 -4.89
N SER A 178 0.16 -9.13 -3.72
CA SER A 178 -0.91 -8.89 -2.73
C SER A 178 -1.53 -7.50 -2.81
N LEU A 179 -1.24 -6.72 -3.86
CA LEU A 179 -1.74 -5.35 -4.00
C LEU A 179 -3.27 -5.28 -3.86
N GLN A 180 -4.00 -6.19 -4.51
CA GLN A 180 -5.46 -6.20 -4.46
C GLN A 180 -5.98 -6.51 -3.05
N ALA A 181 -5.33 -7.41 -2.32
CA ALA A 181 -5.66 -7.69 -0.93
C ALA A 181 -5.42 -6.46 -0.03
N GLY A 182 -4.33 -5.71 -0.28
CA GLY A 182 -4.04 -4.47 0.41
C GLY A 182 -5.10 -3.39 0.19
N LEU A 183 -5.49 -3.16 -1.06
CA LEU A 183 -6.53 -2.22 -1.44
C LEU A 183 -7.91 -2.63 -0.91
N LEU A 184 -8.22 -3.93 -0.91
CA LEU A 184 -9.45 -4.45 -0.33
C LEU A 184 -9.49 -4.21 1.19
N SER A 185 -8.38 -4.40 1.88
CA SER A 185 -8.25 -4.10 3.32
C SER A 185 -8.45 -2.61 3.61
N GLU A 186 -7.93 -1.72 2.76
CA GLU A 186 -8.13 -0.28 2.84
C GLU A 186 -9.60 0.07 2.64
N ASN A 187 -10.21 -0.41 1.57
CA ASN A 187 -11.62 -0.17 1.25
C ASN A 187 -12.56 -0.66 2.35
N ALA A 188 -12.30 -1.84 2.93
CA ALA A 188 -13.07 -2.36 4.07
C ALA A 188 -12.93 -1.45 5.30
N THR A 189 -11.74 -0.87 5.53
CA THR A 189 -11.50 0.08 6.63
C THR A 189 -12.22 1.40 6.38
N LEU A 190 -12.17 1.94 5.16
CA LEU A 190 -12.87 3.17 4.76
C LEU A 190 -14.38 3.01 4.84
N PHE A 191 -14.91 1.88 4.36
CA PHE A 191 -16.33 1.58 4.47
C PHE A 191 -16.76 1.51 5.94
N ARG A 192 -16.03 0.76 6.78
CA ARG A 192 -16.31 0.66 8.21
C ARG A 192 -16.29 2.03 8.88
N ARG A 193 -15.30 2.88 8.54
CA ARG A 193 -15.24 4.25 9.05
C ARG A 193 -16.46 5.06 8.67
N ARG A 194 -16.89 5.00 7.38
CA ARG A 194 -18.11 5.69 6.91
C ARG A 194 -19.34 5.16 7.60
N TYR A 195 -19.44 3.84 7.78
CA TYR A 195 -20.55 3.20 8.48
C TYR A 195 -20.72 3.74 9.90
N TYR A 196 -19.62 3.84 10.67
CA TYR A 196 -19.67 4.41 12.01
C TYR A 196 -19.90 5.94 12.02
N LEU A 197 -19.32 6.67 11.07
CA LEU A 197 -19.58 8.10 10.92
C LEU A 197 -21.04 8.41 10.60
N ASN A 198 -21.73 7.52 9.89
CA ASN A 198 -23.14 7.63 9.56
C ASN A 198 -24.07 7.03 10.63
N GLY A 199 -23.60 6.81 11.85
CA GLY A 199 -24.41 6.30 12.94
C GLY A 199 -24.73 4.81 12.88
N ALA A 200 -23.78 4.01 12.37
CA ALA A 200 -23.89 2.56 12.19
C ALA A 200 -25.02 2.12 11.23
N HIS A 201 -25.27 2.94 10.21
CA HIS A 201 -26.17 2.61 9.11
C HIS A 201 -25.42 2.70 7.77
N ALA A 202 -25.58 1.68 6.93
CA ALA A 202 -25.03 1.69 5.56
C ALA A 202 -25.74 2.70 4.65
N GLY A 203 -26.87 3.19 5.11
CA GLY A 203 -27.80 4.07 4.44
C GLY A 203 -29.21 3.50 4.53
N PHE A 204 -30.15 4.30 4.16
CA PHE A 204 -31.54 3.87 4.05
C PHE A 204 -32.17 4.49 2.80
N VAL A 205 -33.12 3.78 2.22
CA VAL A 205 -34.00 4.31 1.19
C VAL A 205 -35.16 4.96 1.90
N PHE A 206 -35.34 6.24 1.66
CA PHE A 206 -36.52 6.96 2.10
C PHE A 206 -37.56 6.88 0.99
N TYR A 207 -38.55 6.06 1.19
CA TYR A 207 -39.66 5.90 0.23
C TYR A 207 -40.86 6.75 0.65
N LEU A 208 -41.23 7.68 -0.20
CA LEU A 208 -42.37 8.54 -0.04
C LEU A 208 -43.43 8.12 -1.06
N SER A 209 -44.60 7.68 -0.62
CA SER A 209 -45.69 7.23 -1.50
C SER A 209 -46.69 8.34 -1.82
N GLU A 210 -46.60 9.49 -1.16
CA GLU A 210 -47.49 10.64 -1.39
C GLU A 210 -46.77 11.81 -2.03
N THR A 211 -47.47 12.56 -2.86
CA THR A 211 -46.99 13.84 -3.43
C THR A 211 -46.83 14.86 -2.31
N LEU A 212 -45.66 15.42 -2.16
CA LEU A 212 -45.43 16.56 -1.26
C LEU A 212 -46.24 17.76 -1.74
N ALA A 213 -46.83 18.47 -0.80
CA ALA A 213 -47.76 19.54 -1.09
C ALA A 213 -47.09 20.72 -1.85
N ASP A 214 -45.81 20.94 -1.62
CA ASP A 214 -45.02 21.99 -2.28
C ASP A 214 -43.52 21.64 -2.31
N GLN A 215 -42.75 22.35 -3.15
CA GLN A 215 -41.31 22.18 -3.30
C GLN A 215 -40.56 22.60 -2.02
N GLU A 216 -41.06 23.59 -1.30
CA GLU A 216 -40.46 24.08 -0.06
C GLU A 216 -40.44 23.02 1.04
N THR A 217 -41.50 22.23 1.15
CA THR A 217 -41.57 21.07 2.06
C THR A 217 -40.59 19.97 1.65
N ALA A 218 -40.40 19.73 0.35
CA ALA A 218 -39.42 18.77 -0.15
C ALA A 218 -38.00 19.18 0.19
N ASP A 219 -37.66 20.44 -0.04
CA ASP A 219 -36.31 20.98 0.22
C ASP A 219 -36.01 21.01 1.72
N ALA A 220 -36.99 21.40 2.56
CA ALA A 220 -36.84 21.37 4.02
C ALA A 220 -36.62 19.95 4.56
N LEU A 221 -37.29 18.93 3.98
CA LEU A 221 -37.13 17.54 4.34
C LEU A 221 -35.73 17.04 3.93
N GLN A 222 -35.30 17.38 2.73
CA GLN A 222 -33.95 17.04 2.23
C GLN A 222 -32.85 17.65 3.07
N GLU A 223 -32.98 18.90 3.47
CA GLU A 223 -32.03 19.61 4.33
C GLU A 223 -31.94 18.95 5.72
N LYS A 224 -33.06 18.65 6.35
CA LYS A 224 -33.11 18.00 7.66
C LYS A 224 -32.57 16.57 7.61
N LEU A 225 -32.83 15.82 6.55
CA LEU A 225 -32.23 14.50 6.31
C LEU A 225 -30.72 14.61 6.14
N GLY A 226 -30.22 15.65 5.46
CA GLY A 226 -28.80 15.95 5.32
C GLY A 226 -28.13 16.27 6.67
N GLN A 227 -28.78 17.05 7.53
CA GLN A 227 -28.28 17.43 8.86
C GLN A 227 -28.32 16.29 9.89
N ALA A 228 -29.13 15.24 9.68
CA ALA A 228 -29.22 14.07 10.55
C ALA A 228 -28.05 13.08 10.36
N LYS A 229 -27.15 13.31 9.40
CA LYS A 229 -25.98 12.46 9.12
C LYS A 229 -24.79 12.88 9.98
N GLY A 230 -24.07 11.91 10.56
CA GLY A 230 -22.77 12.11 11.24
C GLY A 230 -22.70 11.60 12.68
N VAL A 231 -21.47 11.47 13.19
CA VAL A 231 -21.18 11.04 14.57
C VAL A 231 -21.74 12.06 15.56
N GLY A 232 -22.56 11.60 16.50
CA GLY A 232 -23.20 12.45 17.52
C GLY A 232 -24.53 13.08 17.09
N ASN A 233 -24.95 12.93 15.84
CA ASN A 233 -26.23 13.42 15.34
C ASN A 233 -27.31 12.33 15.33
N PHE A 234 -27.35 11.47 16.36
CA PHE A 234 -28.48 10.56 16.63
C PHE A 234 -29.72 11.37 17.08
N LYS A 235 -30.16 12.30 16.24
CA LYS A 235 -31.40 13.04 16.51
C LYS A 235 -32.57 12.22 16.01
N ASN A 236 -33.47 11.88 16.91
CA ASN A 236 -34.76 11.38 16.54
C ASN A 236 -35.44 12.42 15.64
N MET A 237 -35.70 12.06 14.39
CA MET A 237 -36.38 12.95 13.47
C MET A 237 -37.85 12.76 13.65
N LEU A 238 -38.56 13.80 14.11
CA LEU A 238 -40.01 13.84 14.13
C LEU A 238 -40.49 14.43 12.79
N VAL A 239 -41.16 13.63 11.99
CA VAL A 239 -41.82 14.08 10.75
C VAL A 239 -43.32 14.12 11.05
N HIS A 240 -43.90 15.29 11.01
CA HIS A 240 -45.37 15.49 11.12
C HIS A 240 -45.90 15.95 9.77
N ILE A 241 -46.73 15.13 9.14
CA ILE A 241 -47.42 15.46 7.88
C ILE A 241 -48.92 15.48 8.19
N PRO A 242 -49.51 16.68 8.22
CA PRO A 242 -50.98 16.80 8.43
C PRO A 242 -51.72 16.09 7.31
N GLY A 243 -52.59 15.10 7.63
CA GLY A 243 -53.38 14.36 6.67
C GLY A 243 -52.67 13.17 6.01
N GLY A 244 -51.42 12.87 6.41
CA GLY A 244 -50.65 11.73 5.86
C GLY A 244 -51.30 10.37 6.19
N LYS A 245 -51.16 9.40 5.28
CA LYS A 245 -51.55 8.02 5.51
C LYS A 245 -50.56 7.30 6.40
N LYS A 246 -51.05 6.29 7.14
CA LYS A 246 -50.24 5.51 8.11
C LYS A 246 -48.97 4.90 7.52
N ASP A 247 -48.91 4.60 6.22
CA ASP A 247 -47.81 3.96 5.51
C ASP A 247 -47.19 4.88 4.43
N GLY A 248 -47.45 6.19 4.50
CA GLY A 248 -46.97 7.18 3.51
C GLY A 248 -45.44 7.37 3.47
N ILE A 249 -44.78 7.02 4.55
CA ILE A 249 -43.28 7.10 4.67
C ILE A 249 -42.78 5.75 5.14
N GLN A 250 -41.90 5.16 4.38
CA GLN A 250 -41.18 3.94 4.77
C GLN A 250 -39.66 4.16 4.72
N ILE A 251 -38.98 3.75 5.79
CA ILE A 251 -37.54 3.76 5.87
C ILE A 251 -37.05 2.32 5.71
N MET A 252 -36.41 2.04 4.59
CA MET A 252 -35.86 0.72 4.29
C MET A 252 -34.33 0.78 4.48
N PRO A 253 -33.76 0.03 5.42
CA PRO A 253 -32.30 -0.06 5.53
C PRO A 253 -31.73 -0.75 4.27
N ILE A 254 -30.63 -0.19 3.72
CA ILE A 254 -29.99 -0.72 2.50
C ILE A 254 -29.17 -1.98 2.80
N ALA A 255 -28.74 -2.18 4.03
CA ALA A 255 -27.96 -3.36 4.43
C ALA A 255 -28.34 -3.84 5.82
N ASP A 256 -28.49 -5.13 5.94
CA ASP A 256 -28.75 -5.83 7.19
C ASP A 256 -27.46 -6.06 8.00
N VAL A 257 -27.63 -6.43 9.25
CA VAL A 257 -26.59 -6.57 10.32
C VAL A 257 -25.53 -7.64 10.02
N THR A 258 -25.74 -8.51 9.05
CA THR A 258 -24.76 -9.51 8.54
C THR A 258 -23.46 -8.91 8.01
N ALA A 259 -23.45 -7.63 7.65
CA ALA A 259 -22.24 -6.94 7.17
C ALA A 259 -21.07 -6.94 8.17
N LYS A 260 -21.30 -7.04 9.48
CA LYS A 260 -20.23 -7.01 10.49
C LYS A 260 -19.29 -8.21 10.39
N ASP A 261 -19.84 -9.39 10.19
CA ASP A 261 -19.05 -10.63 10.11
C ASP A 261 -18.30 -10.74 8.78
N GLU A 262 -18.92 -10.29 7.70
CA GLU A 262 -18.29 -10.24 6.37
C GLU A 262 -17.09 -9.29 6.34
N PHE A 263 -17.17 -8.10 6.95
CA PHE A 263 -16.04 -7.17 7.01
C PHE A 263 -14.87 -7.71 7.84
N SER A 264 -15.15 -8.42 8.91
CA SER A 264 -14.13 -9.07 9.73
C SER A 264 -13.40 -10.16 8.93
N ASN A 265 -14.16 -10.97 8.20
CA ASN A 265 -13.63 -12.05 7.36
C ASN A 265 -12.79 -11.51 6.20
N VAL A 266 -13.28 -10.50 5.46
CA VAL A 266 -12.53 -9.84 4.39
C VAL A 266 -11.21 -9.30 4.92
N LYS A 267 -11.21 -8.65 6.09
CA LYS A 267 -10.00 -8.08 6.68
C LYS A 267 -9.01 -9.15 7.13
N THR A 268 -9.51 -10.30 7.61
CA THR A 268 -8.66 -11.43 8.03
C THR A 268 -8.02 -12.10 6.81
N LEU A 269 -8.80 -12.40 5.77
CA LEU A 269 -8.28 -12.99 4.53
C LEU A 269 -7.27 -12.07 3.84
N SER A 270 -7.59 -10.77 3.69
CA SER A 270 -6.67 -9.80 3.10
C SER A 270 -5.38 -9.65 3.91
N ARG A 271 -5.44 -9.77 5.24
CA ARG A 271 -4.25 -9.82 6.09
C ARG A 271 -3.39 -11.02 5.77
N ASP A 272 -3.99 -12.20 5.71
CA ASP A 272 -3.27 -13.45 5.51
C ASP A 272 -2.61 -13.51 4.13
N ASP A 273 -3.30 -13.04 3.09
CA ASP A 273 -2.74 -12.87 1.74
C ASP A 273 -1.54 -11.91 1.72
N MET A 274 -1.64 -10.77 2.40
CA MET A 274 -0.53 -9.83 2.49
C MET A 274 0.66 -10.41 3.24
N LEU A 275 0.43 -11.07 4.37
CA LEU A 275 1.51 -11.70 5.15
C LEU A 275 2.17 -12.85 4.40
N ALA A 276 1.38 -13.62 3.63
CA ALA A 276 1.90 -14.67 2.75
C ALA A 276 2.79 -14.09 1.65
N ALA A 277 2.38 -13.00 1.00
CA ALA A 277 3.19 -12.31 -0.01
C ALA A 277 4.49 -11.74 0.57
N HIS A 278 4.47 -11.30 1.82
CA HIS A 278 5.67 -10.88 2.56
C HIS A 278 6.43 -12.04 3.18
N ARG A 279 5.92 -13.28 3.14
CA ARG A 279 6.48 -14.45 3.84
C ARG A 279 6.71 -14.19 5.34
N THR A 280 5.89 -13.30 5.94
CA THR A 280 6.07 -12.85 7.32
C THR A 280 5.14 -13.61 8.26
N PRO A 281 5.66 -14.36 9.25
CA PRO A 281 4.84 -15.01 10.25
C PRO A 281 4.00 -14.00 11.05
N PRO A 282 2.69 -14.18 11.20
CA PRO A 282 1.80 -13.23 11.88
C PRO A 282 2.21 -12.95 13.33
N GLN A 283 2.81 -13.93 14.03
CA GLN A 283 3.28 -13.77 15.41
C GLN A 283 4.36 -12.69 15.55
N LEU A 284 5.19 -12.51 14.53
CA LEU A 284 6.30 -11.53 14.57
C LEU A 284 5.84 -10.08 14.45
N ILE A 285 4.60 -9.85 14.02
CA ILE A 285 3.98 -8.52 13.97
C ILE A 285 2.87 -8.33 15.02
N GLY A 286 2.87 -9.17 16.07
CA GLY A 286 1.96 -9.06 17.20
C GLY A 286 0.54 -9.58 16.96
N ILE A 287 0.33 -10.41 15.94
CA ILE A 287 -0.97 -11.05 15.70
C ILE A 287 -0.99 -12.41 16.40
N VAL A 288 -1.96 -12.59 17.30
CA VAL A 288 -2.21 -13.87 17.95
C VAL A 288 -3.07 -14.72 17.01
N PRO A 289 -2.58 -15.91 16.57
CA PRO A 289 -3.39 -16.82 15.77
C PRO A 289 -4.63 -17.29 16.54
N THR A 290 -5.77 -17.32 15.88
CA THR A 290 -7.03 -17.75 16.48
C THR A 290 -7.10 -19.27 16.76
N ASN A 291 -6.25 -20.05 16.09
CA ASN A 291 -6.16 -21.51 16.27
C ASN A 291 -4.88 -21.86 17.04
N ASN A 292 -5.03 -22.41 18.23
CA ASN A 292 -3.93 -22.90 19.07
C ASN A 292 -3.21 -24.15 18.52
N GLY A 293 -3.52 -24.57 17.31
CA GLY A 293 -2.99 -25.77 16.67
C GLY A 293 -1.70 -25.51 15.88
N GLY A 294 -0.56 -25.36 16.58
CA GLY A 294 0.70 -25.77 15.96
C GLY A 294 1.56 -24.74 15.25
N PHE A 295 1.39 -23.45 15.44
CA PHE A 295 2.48 -22.51 15.11
C PHE A 295 3.44 -22.46 16.28
N GLY A 296 4.54 -23.19 16.21
CA GLY A 296 5.63 -23.33 17.18
C GLY A 296 5.91 -22.11 18.09
N LYS A 297 6.96 -22.14 18.83
CA LYS A 297 7.36 -21.00 19.66
C LYS A 297 7.65 -19.79 18.76
N VAL A 298 7.30 -18.59 19.20
CA VAL A 298 7.58 -17.32 18.48
C VAL A 298 9.06 -17.21 18.13
N THR A 299 9.94 -17.73 19.00
CA THR A 299 11.38 -17.76 18.78
C THR A 299 11.80 -18.64 17.61
N GLU A 300 11.19 -19.81 17.45
CA GLU A 300 11.45 -20.70 16.31
C GLU A 300 10.94 -20.08 14.99
N ALA A 301 9.77 -19.43 15.02
CA ALA A 301 9.26 -18.71 13.86
C ALA A 301 10.17 -17.53 13.47
N ARG A 302 10.75 -16.82 14.44
CA ARG A 302 11.72 -15.76 14.21
C ARG A 302 13.00 -16.28 13.55
N ASP A 303 13.54 -17.38 14.06
CA ASP A 303 14.78 -17.96 13.55
C ASP A 303 14.58 -18.50 12.12
N ALA A 304 13.47 -19.19 11.86
CA ALA A 304 13.10 -19.63 10.52
C ALA A 304 12.91 -18.45 9.55
N PHE A 305 12.23 -17.39 9.99
CA PHE A 305 12.05 -16.17 9.19
C PHE A 305 13.38 -15.48 8.89
N TYR A 306 14.27 -15.40 9.88
CA TYR A 306 15.59 -14.83 9.68
C TYR A 306 16.39 -15.63 8.64
N GLU A 307 16.45 -16.96 8.79
CA GLU A 307 17.19 -17.85 7.90
C GLU A 307 16.64 -17.86 6.47
N THR A 308 15.30 -17.92 6.33
CA THR A 308 14.66 -18.13 5.02
C THR A 308 14.33 -16.84 4.28
N GLU A 309 14.20 -15.69 4.98
CA GLU A 309 13.81 -14.42 4.38
C GLU A 309 14.89 -13.34 4.53
N ILE A 310 15.38 -13.09 5.76
CA ILE A 310 16.31 -11.98 6.00
C ILE A 310 17.69 -12.26 5.41
N VAL A 311 18.22 -13.47 5.60
CA VAL A 311 19.52 -13.87 5.05
C VAL A 311 19.59 -13.77 3.52
N PRO A 312 18.61 -14.27 2.74
CA PRO A 312 18.58 -14.07 1.30
C PRO A 312 18.56 -12.59 0.87
N ILE A 313 17.81 -11.74 1.58
CA ILE A 313 17.76 -10.30 1.32
C ILE A 313 19.14 -9.68 1.63
N ALA A 314 19.71 -9.95 2.79
CA ALA A 314 21.04 -9.46 3.19
C ALA A 314 22.12 -9.87 2.20
N ARG A 315 22.09 -11.14 1.71
CA ARG A 315 23.03 -11.64 0.69
C ARG A 315 22.94 -10.84 -0.61
N ARG A 316 21.72 -10.49 -1.04
CA ARG A 316 21.52 -9.64 -2.23
C ARG A 316 22.12 -8.24 -2.00
N MET A 317 21.92 -7.67 -0.81
CA MET A 317 22.45 -6.36 -0.46
C MET A 317 23.98 -6.32 -0.40
N LEU A 318 24.64 -7.40 0.01
CA LEU A 318 26.11 -7.50 0.04
C LEU A 318 26.76 -7.33 -1.34
N ARG A 319 26.02 -7.45 -2.44
CA ARG A 319 26.51 -7.18 -3.81
C ARG A 319 27.02 -5.74 -3.97
N MET A 320 26.56 -4.81 -3.13
CA MET A 320 27.11 -3.44 -3.13
C MET A 320 28.60 -3.41 -2.81
N ASN A 321 29.11 -4.33 -1.98
CA ASN A 321 30.53 -4.38 -1.64
C ASN A 321 31.41 -4.63 -2.87
N GLU A 322 30.97 -5.51 -3.77
CA GLU A 322 31.67 -5.81 -5.02
C GLU A 322 31.66 -4.59 -5.96
N TRP A 323 30.52 -3.92 -6.07
CA TRP A 323 30.39 -2.75 -6.93
C TRP A 323 31.21 -1.54 -6.43
N PHE A 324 31.20 -1.30 -5.11
CA PHE A 324 31.98 -0.20 -4.50
C PHE A 324 33.46 -0.54 -4.33
N GLY A 325 33.84 -1.82 -4.43
CA GLY A 325 35.24 -2.28 -4.24
C GLY A 325 35.75 -2.15 -2.81
N VAL A 326 34.85 -1.97 -1.83
CA VAL A 326 35.18 -1.86 -0.40
C VAL A 326 34.10 -2.61 0.41
N PRO A 327 34.41 -3.04 1.66
CA PRO A 327 33.42 -3.65 2.54
C PRO A 327 32.43 -2.61 3.06
N LEU A 328 31.55 -2.11 2.15
CA LEU A 328 30.58 -1.05 2.43
C LEU A 328 29.53 -1.47 3.45
N LEU A 329 29.09 -2.73 3.38
CA LEU A 329 28.06 -3.33 4.22
C LEU A 329 28.59 -4.63 4.82
N ALA A 330 28.37 -4.81 6.11
CA ALA A 330 28.60 -6.06 6.82
C ALA A 330 27.48 -6.31 7.82
N PHE A 331 27.27 -7.60 8.15
CA PHE A 331 26.27 -8.02 9.13
C PHE A 331 26.94 -8.78 10.28
N ALA A 332 26.44 -8.54 11.50
CA ALA A 332 26.85 -9.28 12.68
C ALA A 332 26.29 -10.73 12.64
N ASP A 333 26.88 -11.58 13.46
CA ASP A 333 26.39 -12.95 13.67
C ASP A 333 24.99 -12.92 14.29
N TYR A 334 24.10 -13.78 13.77
CA TYR A 334 22.77 -13.99 14.35
C TYR A 334 22.77 -15.32 15.11
N ILE A 335 22.40 -15.24 16.39
CA ILE A 335 22.33 -16.41 17.27
C ILE A 335 20.90 -16.91 17.32
N CYS A 336 20.67 -18.14 16.81
CA CYS A 336 19.37 -18.80 16.84
C CYS A 336 19.05 -19.32 18.26
N THR A 337 17.78 -19.61 18.49
CA THR A 337 17.29 -20.12 19.78
C THR A 337 17.86 -21.49 20.15
N ASP A 338 18.20 -22.31 19.14
CA ASP A 338 18.86 -23.62 19.31
C ASP A 338 20.37 -23.52 19.58
N GLY A 339 20.90 -22.30 19.68
CA GLY A 339 22.31 -22.04 19.87
C GLY A 339 23.16 -22.08 18.58
N SER A 340 22.55 -22.42 17.44
CA SER A 340 23.25 -22.30 16.15
C SER A 340 23.49 -20.84 15.80
N ILE A 341 24.53 -20.58 15.00
CA ILE A 341 24.94 -19.22 14.62
C ILE A 341 24.87 -19.10 13.10
N ILE A 342 24.19 -18.06 12.61
CA ILE A 342 24.22 -17.68 11.21
C ILE A 342 25.24 -16.56 11.08
N ARG A 343 26.36 -16.86 10.43
CA ARG A 343 27.50 -15.93 10.25
C ARG A 343 27.64 -15.53 8.81
N GLN A 344 27.98 -14.26 8.60
CA GLN A 344 28.40 -13.79 7.28
C GLN A 344 29.84 -14.25 7.00
N GLU A 345 30.05 -14.88 5.83
CA GLU A 345 31.35 -15.24 5.30
C GLU A 345 31.50 -14.69 3.88
N GLY A 346 32.28 -13.61 3.73
CA GLY A 346 32.40 -12.90 2.45
C GLY A 346 31.05 -12.31 2.00
N SER A 347 30.61 -12.64 0.77
CA SER A 347 29.29 -12.26 0.24
C SER A 347 28.18 -13.25 0.57
N GLY A 348 28.47 -14.30 1.37
CA GLY A 348 27.53 -15.37 1.74
C GLY A 348 27.22 -15.41 3.23
N PHE A 349 26.40 -16.40 3.60
CA PHE A 349 26.08 -16.71 4.99
C PHE A 349 26.22 -18.22 5.20
N ARG A 350 26.68 -18.61 6.39
CA ARG A 350 26.80 -20.01 6.82
C ARG A 350 26.13 -20.20 8.18
N LYS A 351 25.38 -21.28 8.31
CA LYS A 351 24.84 -21.74 9.60
C LYS A 351 25.82 -22.70 10.23
N ILE A 352 26.24 -22.39 11.45
CA ILE A 352 27.12 -23.21 12.28
C ILE A 352 26.22 -23.81 13.38
N LEU A 353 26.12 -25.13 13.43
CA LEU A 353 25.31 -25.82 14.43
C LEU A 353 25.95 -25.67 15.81
N ALA A 354 25.12 -25.62 16.85
CA ALA A 354 25.60 -25.74 18.23
C ALA A 354 26.23 -27.12 18.40
N GLY A 355 27.48 -27.17 18.86
CA GLY A 355 28.23 -28.37 19.13
C GLY A 355 27.70 -29.13 20.38
#